data_d17464f5b419d5a9275e19935af48556
#
_entry.id   d17464f5b419d5a9275e19935af48556
#
_cell.length_a   1.000
_cell.length_b   1.000
_cell.length_c   1.000
_cell.angle_alpha   90.00
_cell.angle_beta   90.00
_cell.angle_gamma   90.00
#
_symmetry.space_group_name_H-M   'P 1'
#
loop_
_entity.id
_entity.type
_entity.pdbx_description
1 polymer ?
#
loop_
_entity_poly.entity_id
_entity_poly.type
_entity_poly.pdbx_seq_one_letter_code
_entity_poly.pdbx_strand_id
1 'polypeptide(L)'
;MKHALRALRWATIILWILLVFLVITLVYSAFNVGIDVGEPQLFIGDNRIIWAIPARINNSGLYGIYDLNITTVVEDADGEILLKSSSFVSLVPKQETHQIWHNISISLEKIPNYQAYLTNDTNFIINHSIRLNFGKAVPCSFIFNSTIPWGAPLYNLHIGDPSCQFNATHCIVFLNVSFENHSPYINLNGTLKVEVLNQNEEKIGMNSFPINVPPYQGNGNYPAYNETLSIPVDVSKLTYSGKIRLTFQTSMFSYETEVPYELKEIF
;
A
#
# COMPACT_ATOMS: atom_id res chain seq x y z
N MET A 1 23.67 -60.61 -32.01
CA MET A 1 23.38 -60.16 -30.66
C MET A 1 24.51 -59.33 -29.98
N LYS A 2 25.78 -59.82 -29.98
CA LYS A 2 26.88 -59.11 -29.28
C LYS A 2 27.18 -57.67 -29.78
N HIS A 3 27.03 -57.40 -31.10
CA HIS A 3 27.20 -56.05 -31.65
C HIS A 3 26.10 -55.07 -31.28
N ALA A 4 24.85 -55.49 -31.23
CA ALA A 4 23.71 -54.69 -30.82
C ALA A 4 23.82 -54.27 -29.34
N LEU A 5 24.23 -55.19 -28.43
CA LEU A 5 24.47 -54.92 -27.02
C LEU A 5 25.59 -53.93 -26.81
N ARG A 6 26.71 -54.00 -27.59
CA ARG A 6 27.80 -53.04 -27.55
C ARG A 6 27.36 -51.64 -28.02
N ALA A 7 26.59 -51.57 -29.11
CA ALA A 7 26.06 -50.29 -29.61
C ALA A 7 25.11 -49.63 -28.59
N LEU A 8 24.23 -50.42 -27.96
CA LEU A 8 23.35 -49.94 -26.89
C LEU A 8 24.14 -49.37 -25.69
N ARG A 9 25.20 -50.07 -25.29
CA ARG A 9 26.06 -49.63 -24.18
C ARG A 9 26.78 -48.32 -24.49
N TRP A 10 27.31 -48.16 -25.71
CA TRP A 10 27.91 -46.92 -26.15
C TRP A 10 26.88 -45.78 -26.23
N ALA A 11 25.69 -46.02 -26.76
CA ALA A 11 24.62 -45.05 -26.81
C ALA A 11 24.23 -44.56 -25.42
N THR A 12 24.12 -45.46 -24.45
CA THR A 12 23.83 -45.12 -23.06
C THR A 12 24.94 -44.25 -22.44
N ILE A 13 26.21 -44.60 -22.67
CA ILE A 13 27.36 -43.80 -22.16
C ILE A 13 27.33 -42.37 -22.76
N ILE A 14 27.13 -42.26 -24.07
CA ILE A 14 27.06 -40.96 -24.75
C ILE A 14 25.90 -40.13 -24.20
N LEU A 15 24.71 -40.76 -24.00
CA LEU A 15 23.56 -40.10 -23.39
C LEU A 15 23.86 -39.57 -21.99
N TRP A 16 24.51 -40.35 -21.14
CA TRP A 16 24.92 -39.89 -19.81
C TRP A 16 25.90 -38.74 -19.84
N ILE A 17 26.89 -38.77 -20.76
CA ILE A 17 27.84 -37.67 -20.94
C ILE A 17 27.11 -36.40 -21.35
N LEU A 18 26.19 -36.49 -22.32
CA LEU A 18 25.38 -35.35 -22.78
C LEU A 18 24.49 -34.80 -21.66
N LEU A 19 23.89 -35.67 -20.84
CA LEU A 19 23.05 -35.28 -19.73
C LEU A 19 23.87 -34.54 -18.65
N VAL A 20 25.05 -35.07 -18.28
CA VAL A 20 25.95 -34.42 -17.33
C VAL A 20 26.42 -33.06 -17.87
N PHE A 21 26.78 -32.99 -19.15
CA PHE A 21 27.18 -31.72 -19.80
C PHE A 21 26.02 -30.70 -19.77
N LEU A 22 24.80 -31.16 -20.08
CA LEU A 22 23.61 -30.31 -20.02
C LEU A 22 23.38 -29.75 -18.60
N VAL A 23 23.49 -30.60 -17.57
CA VAL A 23 23.33 -30.16 -16.17
C VAL A 23 24.40 -29.15 -15.80
N ILE A 24 25.66 -29.40 -16.14
CA ILE A 24 26.76 -28.45 -15.86
C ILE A 24 26.51 -27.10 -16.55
N THR A 25 26.11 -27.08 -17.81
CA THR A 25 25.85 -25.83 -18.54
C THR A 25 24.62 -25.09 -18.03
N LEU A 26 23.59 -25.80 -17.56
CA LEU A 26 22.42 -25.20 -16.89
C LEU A 26 22.79 -24.56 -15.57
N VAL A 27 23.54 -25.29 -14.71
CA VAL A 27 24.01 -24.77 -13.43
C VAL A 27 24.91 -23.54 -13.65
N TYR A 28 25.86 -23.63 -14.59
CA TYR A 28 26.69 -22.49 -14.96
C TYR A 28 25.84 -21.29 -15.41
N SER A 29 24.83 -21.53 -16.25
CA SER A 29 23.95 -20.47 -16.73
C SER A 29 23.15 -19.82 -15.60
N ALA A 30 22.65 -20.63 -14.64
CA ALA A 30 21.89 -20.13 -13.50
C ALA A 30 22.74 -19.23 -12.58
N PHE A 31 24.01 -19.60 -12.33
CA PHE A 31 24.94 -18.77 -11.55
C PHE A 31 25.35 -17.47 -12.23
N ASN A 32 25.18 -17.38 -13.55
CA ASN A 32 25.50 -16.18 -14.35
C ASN A 32 24.26 -15.33 -14.68
N VAL A 33 23.15 -15.54 -13.99
CA VAL A 33 21.99 -14.63 -14.00
C VAL A 33 22.04 -13.75 -12.79
N GLY A 34 22.12 -12.45 -13.00
CA GLY A 34 21.98 -11.43 -11.98
C GLY A 34 20.61 -10.78 -12.05
N ILE A 35 19.95 -10.62 -10.93
CA ILE A 35 18.75 -9.78 -10.79
C ILE A 35 19.13 -8.67 -9.82
N ASP A 36 19.20 -7.46 -10.34
CA ASP A 36 19.48 -6.26 -9.58
C ASP A 36 18.19 -5.46 -9.46
N VAL A 37 17.78 -5.20 -8.22
CA VAL A 37 16.58 -4.45 -7.90
C VAL A 37 17.00 -3.08 -7.42
N GLY A 38 16.68 -2.05 -8.19
CA GLY A 38 17.00 -0.67 -7.84
C GLY A 38 16.04 -0.11 -6.77
N GLU A 39 16.31 1.12 -6.36
CA GLU A 39 15.46 1.80 -5.37
C GLU A 39 14.05 2.02 -5.91
N PRO A 40 13.01 1.69 -5.12
CA PRO A 40 11.63 1.94 -5.51
C PRO A 40 11.39 3.44 -5.68
N GLN A 41 10.75 3.82 -6.77
CA GLN A 41 10.25 5.17 -6.98
C GLN A 41 8.79 5.22 -6.53
N LEU A 42 8.50 6.15 -5.63
CA LEU A 42 7.16 6.37 -5.12
C LEU A 42 6.47 7.47 -5.93
N PHE A 43 5.34 7.16 -6.51
CA PHE A 43 4.44 8.11 -7.13
C PHE A 43 3.13 8.15 -6.35
N ILE A 44 2.68 9.36 -6.00
CA ILE A 44 1.45 9.60 -5.28
C ILE A 44 0.56 10.49 -6.15
N GLY A 45 -0.63 10.05 -6.45
CA GLY A 45 -1.62 10.79 -7.21
C GLY A 45 -2.87 9.96 -7.52
N ASP A 46 -3.97 10.62 -7.84
CA ASP A 46 -5.25 10.02 -8.22
C ASP A 46 -5.74 8.93 -7.23
N ASN A 47 -5.68 9.20 -5.93
CA ASN A 47 -6.05 8.27 -4.85
C ASN A 47 -5.25 6.95 -4.86
N ARG A 48 -4.02 6.97 -5.39
CA ARG A 48 -3.16 5.77 -5.50
C ARG A 48 -1.75 6.05 -5.01
N ILE A 49 -1.18 5.04 -4.41
CA ILE A 49 0.24 4.94 -4.13
C ILE A 49 0.82 3.93 -5.13
N ILE A 50 1.78 4.35 -5.94
CA ILE A 50 2.44 3.47 -6.91
C ILE A 50 3.91 3.36 -6.52
N TRP A 51 4.33 2.15 -6.18
CA TRP A 51 5.75 1.80 -6.09
C TRP A 51 6.20 1.22 -7.41
N ALA A 52 6.99 1.98 -8.14
CA ALA A 52 7.64 1.53 -9.37
C ALA A 52 9.04 1.02 -9.02
N ILE A 53 9.22 -0.28 -9.09
CA ILE A 53 10.48 -0.95 -8.74
C ILE A 53 11.22 -1.27 -10.03
N PRO A 54 12.36 -0.61 -10.33
CA PRO A 54 13.18 -0.97 -11.47
C PRO A 54 13.91 -2.28 -11.17
N ALA A 55 13.75 -3.27 -12.02
CA ALA A 55 14.48 -4.51 -11.95
C ALA A 55 15.35 -4.67 -13.21
N ARG A 56 16.63 -4.92 -13.01
CA ARG A 56 17.60 -5.17 -14.07
C ARG A 56 17.97 -6.65 -14.05
N ILE A 57 17.68 -7.34 -15.15
CA ILE A 57 17.97 -8.76 -15.31
C ILE A 57 19.17 -8.87 -16.24
N ASN A 58 20.30 -9.29 -15.70
CA ASN A 58 21.51 -9.54 -16.45
C ASN A 58 21.65 -11.04 -16.71
N ASN A 59 21.52 -11.45 -17.98
CA ASN A 59 21.67 -12.84 -18.37
C ASN A 59 23.03 -13.06 -19.03
N SER A 60 24.07 -13.25 -18.21
CA SER A 60 25.41 -13.60 -18.70
C SER A 60 25.59 -15.12 -18.94
N GLY A 61 24.48 -15.88 -18.88
CA GLY A 61 24.46 -17.32 -19.07
C GLY A 61 24.50 -17.75 -20.53
N LEU A 62 24.53 -19.08 -20.75
CA LEU A 62 24.56 -19.73 -22.07
C LEU A 62 23.16 -19.89 -22.67
N TYR A 63 22.12 -19.81 -21.87
CA TYR A 63 20.72 -20.01 -22.27
C TYR A 63 19.91 -18.73 -22.10
N GLY A 64 18.96 -18.50 -22.99
CA GLY A 64 17.95 -17.44 -22.82
C GLY A 64 17.02 -17.75 -21.65
N ILE A 65 16.54 -16.71 -20.99
CA ILE A 65 15.51 -16.77 -19.95
C ILE A 65 14.17 -16.48 -20.63
N TYR A 66 13.24 -17.42 -20.53
CA TYR A 66 11.90 -17.35 -21.11
C TYR A 66 10.85 -17.24 -20.02
N ASP A 67 9.74 -16.61 -20.37
CA ASP A 67 8.52 -16.55 -19.55
C ASP A 67 8.79 -16.03 -18.12
N LEU A 68 9.68 -15.04 -18.00
CA LEU A 68 9.96 -14.43 -16.73
C LEU A 68 8.72 -13.70 -16.21
N ASN A 69 8.20 -14.14 -15.10
CA ASN A 69 7.04 -13.54 -14.43
C ASN A 69 7.42 -13.16 -13.00
N ILE A 70 7.31 -11.87 -12.69
CA ILE A 70 7.48 -11.33 -11.34
C ILE A 70 6.09 -11.04 -10.81
N THR A 71 5.68 -11.73 -9.76
CA THR A 71 4.40 -11.52 -9.08
C THR A 71 4.65 -11.06 -7.66
N THR A 72 3.95 -10.00 -7.27
CA THR A 72 3.94 -9.48 -5.91
C THR A 72 2.54 -9.53 -5.36
N VAL A 73 2.38 -10.09 -4.18
CA VAL A 73 1.14 -10.11 -3.39
C VAL A 73 1.41 -9.33 -2.10
N VAL A 74 0.57 -8.36 -1.80
CA VAL A 74 0.60 -7.60 -0.54
C VAL A 74 -0.55 -8.08 0.32
N GLU A 75 -0.24 -8.48 1.53
CA GLU A 75 -1.16 -8.98 2.55
C GLU A 75 -1.07 -8.10 3.79
N ASP A 76 -2.14 -8.04 4.55
CA ASP A 76 -2.11 -7.42 5.87
C ASP A 76 -1.56 -8.40 6.94
N ALA A 77 -1.56 -7.95 8.19
CA ALA A 77 -1.09 -8.75 9.32
C ALA A 77 -1.96 -10.01 9.58
N ASP A 78 -3.21 -10.00 9.13
CA ASP A 78 -4.17 -11.09 9.26
C ASP A 78 -4.13 -12.06 8.07
N GLY A 79 -3.31 -11.76 7.04
CA GLY A 79 -3.15 -12.56 5.82
C GLY A 79 -4.22 -12.28 4.76
N GLU A 80 -4.97 -11.18 4.88
CA GLU A 80 -5.89 -10.74 3.84
C GLU A 80 -5.13 -10.13 2.67
N ILE A 81 -5.44 -10.57 1.45
CA ILE A 81 -4.79 -10.07 0.24
C ILE A 81 -5.34 -8.68 -0.10
N LEU A 82 -4.51 -7.67 0.07
CA LEU A 82 -4.84 -6.30 -0.25
C LEU A 82 -4.65 -6.01 -1.74
N LEU A 83 -3.66 -6.65 -2.34
CA LEU A 83 -3.34 -6.40 -3.73
C LEU A 83 -2.46 -7.52 -4.32
N LYS A 84 -2.57 -7.69 -5.65
CA LYS A 84 -1.68 -8.53 -6.45
C LYS A 84 -1.25 -7.78 -7.69
N SER A 85 0.06 -7.76 -7.97
CA SER A 85 0.65 -7.19 -9.17
C SER A 85 1.52 -8.22 -9.88
N SER A 86 1.61 -8.15 -11.21
CA SER A 86 2.47 -9.04 -11.99
C SER A 86 3.09 -8.29 -13.17
N SER A 87 4.35 -8.60 -13.45
CA SER A 87 5.08 -8.12 -14.62
C SER A 87 5.66 -9.30 -15.37
N PHE A 88 5.57 -9.27 -16.69
CA PHE A 88 5.95 -10.37 -17.55
C PHE A 88 6.97 -9.94 -18.62
N VAL A 89 7.99 -10.77 -18.82
CA VAL A 89 8.97 -10.63 -19.88
C VAL A 89 9.07 -11.95 -20.64
N SER A 90 8.74 -11.94 -21.92
CA SER A 90 8.70 -13.15 -22.74
C SER A 90 10.08 -13.77 -22.97
N LEU A 91 11.12 -12.94 -23.09
CA LEU A 91 12.49 -13.39 -23.34
C LEU A 91 13.50 -12.37 -22.83
N VAL A 92 14.49 -12.84 -22.08
CA VAL A 92 15.77 -12.16 -21.87
C VAL A 92 16.84 -13.00 -22.60
N PRO A 93 17.38 -12.52 -23.74
CA PRO A 93 18.34 -13.26 -24.51
C PRO A 93 19.62 -13.58 -23.71
N LYS A 94 20.35 -14.60 -24.12
CA LYS A 94 21.67 -14.87 -23.55
C LYS A 94 22.62 -13.72 -23.79
N GLN A 95 23.47 -13.41 -22.80
CA GLN A 95 24.49 -12.36 -22.84
C GLN A 95 23.89 -10.94 -23.04
N GLU A 96 22.63 -10.75 -22.62
CA GLU A 96 21.97 -9.46 -22.66
C GLU A 96 21.46 -9.05 -21.28
N THR A 97 21.24 -7.73 -21.14
CA THR A 97 20.61 -7.14 -19.98
C THR A 97 19.25 -6.59 -20.38
N HIS A 98 18.24 -6.90 -19.59
CA HIS A 98 16.88 -6.40 -19.77
C HIS A 98 16.44 -5.61 -18.53
N GLN A 99 15.85 -4.43 -18.75
CA GLN A 99 15.29 -3.62 -17.68
C GLN A 99 13.77 -3.67 -17.75
N ILE A 100 13.13 -3.88 -16.59
CA ILE A 100 11.68 -3.91 -16.42
C ILE A 100 11.30 -3.03 -15.25
N TRP A 101 10.12 -2.41 -15.34
CA TRP A 101 9.48 -1.73 -14.23
C TRP A 101 8.37 -2.63 -13.66
N HIS A 102 8.51 -3.02 -12.40
CA HIS A 102 7.48 -3.74 -11.69
C HIS A 102 6.68 -2.74 -10.85
N ASN A 103 5.46 -2.44 -11.29
CA ASN A 103 4.61 -1.44 -10.68
C ASN A 103 3.62 -2.10 -9.72
N ILE A 104 3.66 -1.67 -8.46
CA ILE A 104 2.72 -2.06 -7.42
C ILE A 104 1.84 -0.84 -7.15
N SER A 105 0.56 -0.90 -7.53
CA SER A 105 -0.37 0.22 -7.39
C SER A 105 -1.42 -0.09 -6.33
N ILE A 106 -1.41 0.67 -5.24
CA ILE A 106 -2.38 0.56 -4.15
C ILE A 106 -3.36 1.73 -4.23
N SER A 107 -4.65 1.42 -4.31
CA SER A 107 -5.72 2.40 -4.12
C SER A 107 -6.31 2.17 -2.73
N LEU A 108 -6.13 3.13 -1.83
CA LEU A 108 -6.58 2.99 -0.43
C LEU A 108 -8.08 2.68 -0.34
N GLU A 109 -8.91 3.34 -1.14
CA GLU A 109 -10.36 3.14 -1.15
C GLU A 109 -10.81 1.73 -1.62
N LYS A 110 -9.91 0.99 -2.30
CA LYS A 110 -10.21 -0.37 -2.80
C LYS A 110 -9.75 -1.46 -1.84
N ILE A 111 -9.04 -1.09 -0.78
CA ILE A 111 -8.60 -2.04 0.24
C ILE A 111 -9.80 -2.32 1.16
N PRO A 112 -10.15 -3.59 1.43
CA PRO A 112 -11.13 -3.91 2.46
C PRO A 112 -10.71 -3.27 3.80
N ASN A 113 -11.67 -2.73 4.55
CA ASN A 113 -11.42 -2.07 5.84
C ASN A 113 -10.35 -0.96 5.81
N TYR A 114 -10.18 -0.27 4.67
CA TYR A 114 -9.14 0.75 4.52
C TYR A 114 -9.14 1.81 5.64
N GLN A 115 -10.29 2.06 6.26
CA GLN A 115 -10.44 3.00 7.37
C GLN A 115 -9.57 2.62 8.57
N ALA A 116 -9.42 1.33 8.86
CA ALA A 116 -8.55 0.85 9.94
C ALA A 116 -7.08 1.21 9.67
N TYR A 117 -6.64 1.18 8.41
CA TYR A 117 -5.28 1.57 8.02
C TYR A 117 -5.05 3.08 8.03
N LEU A 118 -6.13 3.89 8.07
CA LEU A 118 -6.01 5.33 8.25
C LEU A 118 -5.74 5.71 9.72
N THR A 119 -6.23 4.91 10.68
CA THR A 119 -6.20 5.23 12.11
C THR A 119 -5.27 4.36 12.95
N ASN A 120 -4.82 3.21 12.42
CA ASN A 120 -3.95 2.28 13.14
C ASN A 120 -2.70 1.92 12.34
N ASP A 121 -1.56 1.94 13.02
CA ASP A 121 -0.32 1.41 12.48
C ASP A 121 -0.41 -0.10 12.29
N THR A 122 0.19 -0.60 11.21
CA THR A 122 0.25 -2.03 10.93
C THR A 122 1.51 -2.40 10.13
N ASN A 123 1.65 -3.67 9.78
CA ASN A 123 2.70 -4.14 8.89
C ASN A 123 2.06 -4.82 7.69
N PHE A 124 2.52 -4.47 6.50
CA PHE A 124 2.16 -5.20 5.29
C PHE A 124 3.21 -6.26 4.98
N ILE A 125 2.75 -7.47 4.70
CA ILE A 125 3.58 -8.59 4.27
C ILE A 125 3.57 -8.61 2.75
N ILE A 126 4.76 -8.56 2.15
CA ILE A 126 4.92 -8.55 0.71
C ILE A 126 5.56 -9.86 0.28
N ASN A 127 4.79 -10.67 -0.43
CA ASN A 127 5.22 -11.94 -0.97
C ASN A 127 5.60 -11.77 -2.45
N HIS A 128 6.86 -12.02 -2.77
CA HIS A 128 7.37 -11.97 -4.12
C HIS A 128 7.57 -13.39 -4.66
N SER A 129 7.14 -13.62 -5.89
CA SER A 129 7.38 -14.86 -6.63
C SER A 129 7.94 -14.53 -8.00
N ILE A 130 9.13 -15.03 -8.29
CA ILE A 130 9.77 -14.94 -9.59
C ILE A 130 9.75 -16.32 -10.21
N ARG A 131 9.15 -16.45 -11.38
CA ARG A 131 9.11 -17.69 -12.18
C ARG A 131 9.72 -17.44 -13.53
N LEU A 132 10.51 -18.36 -14.02
CA LEU A 132 11.18 -18.27 -15.30
C LEU A 132 11.52 -19.67 -15.85
N ASN A 133 11.81 -19.76 -17.14
CA ASN A 133 12.27 -20.97 -17.81
C ASN A 133 13.66 -20.74 -18.44
N PHE A 134 14.66 -21.56 -18.08
CA PHE A 134 15.95 -21.58 -18.78
C PHE A 134 15.84 -22.40 -20.06
N GLY A 135 16.19 -21.79 -21.20
CA GLY A 135 16.23 -22.47 -22.49
C GLY A 135 14.90 -23.11 -22.89
N LYS A 136 13.75 -22.63 -22.38
CA LYS A 136 12.39 -23.22 -22.55
C LYS A 136 12.19 -24.61 -21.94
N ALA A 137 13.17 -25.18 -21.27
CA ALA A 137 13.14 -26.57 -20.83
C ALA A 137 13.14 -26.73 -19.31
N VAL A 138 13.79 -25.82 -18.57
CA VAL A 138 13.98 -25.95 -17.13
C VAL A 138 13.28 -24.82 -16.40
N PRO A 139 12.13 -25.13 -15.74
CA PRO A 139 11.43 -24.16 -14.93
C PRO A 139 12.18 -23.89 -13.63
N CYS A 140 12.26 -22.62 -13.24
CA CYS A 140 12.81 -22.16 -11.98
C CYS A 140 11.80 -21.24 -11.29
N SER A 141 11.75 -21.33 -9.96
CA SER A 141 10.90 -20.48 -9.14
C SER A 141 11.64 -20.05 -7.89
N PHE A 142 11.52 -18.75 -7.57
CA PHE A 142 12.08 -18.15 -6.36
C PHE A 142 10.93 -17.47 -5.63
N ILE A 143 10.84 -17.69 -4.33
CA ILE A 143 9.84 -17.07 -3.46
C ILE A 143 10.59 -16.43 -2.29
N PHE A 144 10.30 -15.19 -2.00
CA PHE A 144 10.80 -14.47 -0.84
C PHE A 144 9.75 -13.51 -0.33
N ASN A 145 9.84 -13.17 0.94
CA ASN A 145 8.94 -12.21 1.58
C ASN A 145 9.72 -11.06 2.20
N SER A 146 9.05 -9.94 2.34
CA SER A 146 9.51 -8.76 3.06
C SER A 146 8.34 -8.17 3.82
N THR A 147 8.64 -7.32 4.80
CA THR A 147 7.63 -6.62 5.58
C THR A 147 7.87 -5.12 5.44
N ILE A 148 6.81 -4.37 5.19
CA ILE A 148 6.85 -2.91 5.14
C ILE A 148 5.98 -2.38 6.29
N PRO A 149 6.54 -1.57 7.20
CA PRO A 149 5.75 -0.90 8.22
C PRO A 149 4.84 0.14 7.55
N TRP A 150 3.59 0.12 7.93
CA TRP A 150 2.59 1.10 7.54
C TRP A 150 2.28 2.00 8.72
N GLY A 151 2.60 3.29 8.61
CA GLY A 151 2.21 4.31 9.56
C GLY A 151 0.87 4.92 9.17
N ALA A 152 -0.06 4.95 10.12
CA ALA A 152 -1.38 5.52 9.92
C ALA A 152 -1.33 7.04 9.78
N PRO A 153 -1.99 7.64 8.77
CA PRO A 153 -2.00 9.10 8.61
C PRO A 153 -2.87 9.85 9.62
N LEU A 154 -3.86 9.19 10.21
CA LEU A 154 -4.75 9.73 11.25
C LEU A 154 -4.60 8.93 12.56
N TYR A 155 -3.35 8.58 12.90
CA TYR A 155 -3.08 7.80 14.11
C TYR A 155 -3.57 8.52 15.35
N ASN A 156 -4.16 7.75 16.28
CA ASN A 156 -4.69 8.27 17.54
C ASN A 156 -5.67 9.44 17.35
N LEU A 157 -6.52 9.35 16.29
CA LEU A 157 -7.55 10.35 16.04
C LEU A 157 -8.46 10.46 17.26
N HIS A 158 -8.39 11.61 17.91
CA HIS A 158 -9.19 11.95 19.08
C HIS A 158 -10.08 13.14 18.76
N ILE A 159 -11.36 12.99 19.02
CA ILE A 159 -12.38 14.02 18.91
C ILE A 159 -12.92 14.25 20.29
N GLY A 160 -12.62 15.43 20.85
CA GLY A 160 -13.04 15.79 22.19
C GLY A 160 -14.55 16.03 22.31
N ASP A 161 -15.04 16.11 23.53
CA ASP A 161 -16.43 16.43 23.79
C ASP A 161 -16.77 17.84 23.27
N PRO A 162 -17.85 18.00 22.50
CA PRO A 162 -18.26 19.27 22.01
C PRO A 162 -18.77 20.19 23.14
N SER A 163 -18.40 21.45 23.09
CA SER A 163 -18.91 22.48 23.97
C SER A 163 -19.61 23.58 23.18
N CYS A 164 -20.60 24.22 23.79
CA CYS A 164 -21.42 25.23 23.13
C CYS A 164 -21.32 26.56 23.86
N GLN A 165 -21.07 27.63 23.13
CA GLN A 165 -21.19 28.99 23.64
C GLN A 165 -22.37 29.69 22.97
N PHE A 166 -23.31 30.13 23.81
CA PHE A 166 -24.49 30.83 23.34
C PHE A 166 -24.30 32.36 23.39
N ASN A 167 -24.69 33.00 22.31
CA ASN A 167 -24.94 34.45 22.25
C ASN A 167 -26.43 34.61 21.95
N ALA A 168 -27.02 35.82 22.15
CA ALA A 168 -28.45 36.08 22.04
C ALA A 168 -29.10 35.58 20.72
N THR A 169 -28.32 35.40 19.65
CA THR A 169 -28.81 35.00 18.33
C THR A 169 -28.07 33.81 17.70
N HIS A 170 -26.96 33.37 18.27
CA HIS A 170 -26.09 32.33 17.66
C HIS A 170 -25.55 31.40 18.75
N CYS A 171 -25.34 30.14 18.37
CA CYS A 171 -24.54 29.19 19.12
C CYS A 171 -23.28 28.88 18.30
N ILE A 172 -22.16 28.85 18.98
CA ILE A 172 -20.91 28.36 18.40
C ILE A 172 -20.54 27.07 19.11
N VAL A 173 -20.46 25.99 18.36
CA VAL A 173 -19.97 24.71 18.85
C VAL A 173 -18.44 24.69 18.70
N PHE A 174 -17.76 24.37 19.79
CA PHE A 174 -16.32 24.17 19.81
C PHE A 174 -16.02 22.67 19.92
N LEU A 175 -15.08 22.19 19.10
CA LEU A 175 -14.71 20.81 19.00
C LEU A 175 -13.18 20.68 18.94
N ASN A 176 -12.57 19.98 19.87
CA ASN A 176 -11.15 19.70 19.81
C ASN A 176 -10.91 18.47 18.92
N VAL A 177 -10.03 18.59 17.93
CA VAL A 177 -9.62 17.47 17.07
C VAL A 177 -8.11 17.36 17.10
N SER A 178 -7.61 16.17 17.37
CA SER A 178 -6.17 15.89 17.35
C SER A 178 -5.88 14.53 16.73
N PHE A 179 -4.78 14.43 16.03
CA PHE A 179 -4.23 13.19 15.47
C PHE A 179 -2.75 13.37 15.13
N GLU A 180 -2.05 12.26 14.90
CA GLU A 180 -0.66 12.22 14.46
C GLU A 180 -0.56 11.58 13.06
N ASN A 181 0.36 12.07 12.24
CA ASN A 181 0.67 11.46 10.96
C ASN A 181 1.91 10.57 11.11
N HIS A 182 1.70 9.27 11.23
CA HIS A 182 2.77 8.27 11.30
C HIS A 182 3.23 7.81 9.90
N SER A 183 2.50 8.18 8.85
CA SER A 183 2.83 7.76 7.49
C SER A 183 4.07 8.48 6.96
N PRO A 184 5.11 7.76 6.53
CA PRO A 184 6.23 8.36 5.83
C PRO A 184 5.90 8.70 4.36
N TYR A 185 4.73 8.28 3.87
CA TYR A 185 4.34 8.37 2.46
C TYR A 185 3.25 9.42 2.19
N ILE A 186 2.39 9.68 3.19
CA ILE A 186 1.18 10.48 2.98
C ILE A 186 1.38 11.87 3.56
N ASN A 187 1.31 12.88 2.69
CA ASN A 187 1.15 14.26 3.09
C ASN A 187 -0.36 14.55 3.23
N LEU A 188 -0.78 14.86 4.45
CA LEU A 188 -2.17 15.22 4.73
C LEU A 188 -2.39 16.69 4.37
N ASN A 189 -2.60 16.96 3.10
CA ASN A 189 -3.00 18.27 2.62
C ASN A 189 -4.44 18.19 2.11
N GLY A 190 -5.33 18.95 2.73
CA GLY A 190 -6.75 18.87 2.41
C GLY A 190 -7.62 19.72 3.32
N THR A 191 -8.86 19.28 3.52
CA THR A 191 -9.88 19.99 4.28
C THR A 191 -10.58 19.05 5.24
N LEU A 192 -10.74 19.48 6.48
CA LEU A 192 -11.63 18.89 7.46
C LEU A 192 -12.95 19.65 7.44
N LYS A 193 -13.97 19.03 6.92
CA LYS A 193 -15.34 19.53 6.93
C LYS A 193 -16.05 19.02 8.18
N VAL A 194 -16.67 19.91 8.92
CA VAL A 194 -17.45 19.58 10.12
C VAL A 194 -18.88 20.04 9.93
N GLU A 195 -19.81 19.12 10.07
CA GLU A 195 -21.26 19.37 9.99
C GLU A 195 -21.91 19.03 11.34
N VAL A 196 -22.75 19.91 11.85
CA VAL A 196 -23.58 19.67 13.04
C VAL A 196 -24.99 19.32 12.57
N LEU A 197 -25.45 18.14 12.98
CA LEU A 197 -26.75 17.59 12.62
C LEU A 197 -27.61 17.49 13.89
N ASN A 198 -28.86 17.93 13.82
CA ASN A 198 -29.81 17.77 14.93
C ASN A 198 -30.33 16.33 15.01
N GLN A 199 -31.19 16.04 16.00
CA GLN A 199 -31.76 14.69 16.19
C GLN A 199 -32.60 14.18 15.01
N ASN A 200 -33.03 15.06 14.11
CA ASN A 200 -33.75 14.74 12.87
C ASN A 200 -32.82 14.59 11.67
N GLU A 201 -31.49 14.57 11.89
CA GLU A 201 -30.43 14.54 10.85
C GLU A 201 -30.44 15.77 9.95
N GLU A 202 -31.12 16.86 10.35
CA GLU A 202 -31.06 18.11 9.64
C GLU A 202 -29.75 18.85 9.95
N LYS A 203 -29.06 19.33 8.90
CA LYS A 203 -27.84 20.12 9.04
C LYS A 203 -28.17 21.51 9.58
N ILE A 204 -27.66 21.81 10.79
CA ILE A 204 -27.89 23.06 11.50
C ILE A 204 -26.64 23.94 11.62
N GLY A 205 -25.48 23.42 11.27
CA GLY A 205 -24.21 24.14 11.22
C GLY A 205 -23.19 23.44 10.36
N MET A 206 -22.24 24.21 9.80
CA MET A 206 -21.15 23.68 9.01
C MET A 206 -19.98 24.66 9.01
N ASN A 207 -18.76 24.10 9.07
CA ASN A 207 -17.53 24.85 8.79
C ASN A 207 -16.49 23.93 8.17
N SER A 208 -15.46 24.52 7.56
CA SER A 208 -14.38 23.79 6.91
C SER A 208 -13.03 24.37 7.33
N PHE A 209 -12.09 23.49 7.66
CA PHE A 209 -10.79 23.86 8.21
C PHE A 209 -9.69 23.25 7.35
N PRO A 210 -8.63 24.00 7.02
CA PRO A 210 -7.51 23.44 6.26
C PRO A 210 -6.74 22.43 7.13
N ILE A 211 -6.30 21.35 6.52
CA ILE A 211 -5.37 20.39 7.10
C ILE A 211 -4.06 20.46 6.31
N ASN A 212 -2.95 20.57 7.01
CA ASN A 212 -1.63 20.47 6.42
C ASN A 212 -0.67 19.82 7.43
N VAL A 213 -0.58 18.50 7.38
CA VAL A 213 0.30 17.72 8.26
C VAL A 213 1.27 16.94 7.38
N PRO A 214 2.58 17.25 7.41
CA PRO A 214 3.56 16.61 6.55
C PRO A 214 3.74 15.13 6.89
N PRO A 215 4.36 14.34 6.01
CA PRO A 215 4.69 12.95 6.28
C PRO A 215 5.76 12.84 7.37
N TYR A 216 5.76 11.71 8.09
CA TYR A 216 6.76 11.39 9.10
C TYR A 216 8.15 11.18 8.47
N GLN A 217 9.18 11.79 9.04
CA GLN A 217 10.54 11.78 8.48
C GLN A 217 11.52 10.87 9.24
N GLY A 218 11.04 9.99 10.11
CA GLY A 218 11.90 9.04 10.84
C GLY A 218 12.75 9.65 11.96
N ASN A 219 12.47 10.87 12.39
CA ASN A 219 13.27 11.61 13.38
C ASN A 219 12.79 11.44 14.84
N GLY A 220 11.84 10.54 15.08
CA GLY A 220 11.26 10.27 16.40
C GLY A 220 10.10 11.20 16.81
N ASN A 221 9.84 12.26 16.04
CA ASN A 221 8.73 13.19 16.30
C ASN A 221 7.70 13.05 15.19
N TYR A 222 6.48 12.66 15.55
CA TYR A 222 5.37 12.56 14.60
C TYR A 222 4.74 13.93 14.37
N PRO A 223 4.57 14.35 13.10
CA PRO A 223 3.80 15.55 12.80
C PRO A 223 2.36 15.38 13.28
N ALA A 224 1.80 16.39 13.93
CA ALA A 224 0.50 16.32 14.55
C ALA A 224 -0.42 17.47 14.11
N TYR A 225 -1.72 17.20 14.13
CA TYR A 225 -2.79 18.19 14.09
C TYR A 225 -3.40 18.28 15.49
N ASN A 226 -3.58 19.49 16.01
CA ASN A 226 -4.24 19.71 17.30
C ASN A 226 -4.88 21.09 17.29
N GLU A 227 -6.18 21.13 17.00
CA GLU A 227 -6.91 22.37 16.81
C GLU A 227 -8.27 22.34 17.51
N THR A 228 -8.70 23.51 17.99
CA THR A 228 -10.06 23.75 18.46
C THR A 228 -10.86 24.35 17.31
N LEU A 229 -11.80 23.61 16.79
CA LEU A 229 -12.66 23.98 15.67
C LEU A 229 -13.88 24.75 16.18
N SER A 230 -14.25 25.81 15.50
CA SER A 230 -15.43 26.62 15.83
C SER A 230 -16.47 26.53 14.71
N ILE A 231 -17.67 26.05 15.04
CA ILE A 231 -18.75 25.81 14.08
C ILE A 231 -19.96 26.68 14.46
N PRO A 232 -20.35 27.65 13.65
CA PRO A 232 -21.57 28.42 13.87
C PRO A 232 -22.80 27.53 13.62
N VAL A 233 -23.77 27.59 14.52
CA VAL A 233 -24.98 26.76 14.49
C VAL A 233 -26.23 27.62 14.55
N ASP A 234 -27.23 27.25 13.78
CA ASP A 234 -28.57 27.85 13.85
C ASP A 234 -29.31 27.39 15.12
N VAL A 235 -29.41 28.30 16.08
CA VAL A 235 -30.05 28.03 17.38
C VAL A 235 -31.51 27.63 17.24
N SER A 236 -32.22 28.18 16.23
CA SER A 236 -33.66 27.89 16.04
C SER A 236 -33.97 26.45 15.70
N LYS A 237 -32.95 25.71 15.24
CA LYS A 237 -33.01 24.27 14.86
C LYS A 237 -32.23 23.37 15.77
N LEU A 238 -31.57 23.92 16.79
CA LEU A 238 -30.75 23.17 17.72
C LEU A 238 -31.65 22.28 18.59
N THR A 239 -31.27 21.04 18.74
CA THR A 239 -31.95 20.04 19.60
C THR A 239 -31.06 19.62 20.75
N TYR A 240 -31.64 19.03 21.79
CA TYR A 240 -30.93 18.57 22.96
C TYR A 240 -29.81 17.58 22.64
N SER A 241 -30.01 16.76 21.62
CA SER A 241 -29.03 15.78 21.14
C SER A 241 -28.94 15.79 19.61
N GLY A 242 -27.84 15.28 19.09
CA GLY A 242 -27.59 15.15 17.65
C GLY A 242 -26.25 14.53 17.37
N LYS A 243 -25.71 14.82 16.21
CA LYS A 243 -24.41 14.27 15.78
C LYS A 243 -23.54 15.37 15.17
N ILE A 244 -22.25 15.25 15.34
CA ILE A 244 -21.26 16.02 14.63
C ILE A 244 -20.56 15.08 13.66
N ARG A 245 -20.65 15.38 12.37
CA ARG A 245 -20.03 14.63 11.29
C ARG A 245 -18.74 15.33 10.86
N LEU A 246 -17.63 14.58 10.88
CA LEU A 246 -16.33 15.03 10.44
C LEU A 246 -15.97 14.30 9.16
N THR A 247 -15.63 15.05 8.12
CA THR A 247 -15.19 14.49 6.83
C THR A 247 -13.80 15.03 6.51
N PHE A 248 -12.80 14.15 6.54
CA PHE A 248 -11.45 14.44 6.09
C PHE A 248 -11.39 14.24 4.58
N GLN A 249 -11.14 15.30 3.84
CA GLN A 249 -11.00 15.28 2.37
C GLN A 249 -9.57 15.63 2.00
N THR A 250 -8.82 14.65 1.55
CA THR A 250 -7.44 14.81 1.07
C THR A 250 -7.33 14.39 -0.40
N SER A 251 -6.18 14.59 -1.02
CA SER A 251 -5.91 14.08 -2.37
C SER A 251 -5.80 12.55 -2.44
N MET A 252 -5.66 11.87 -1.27
CA MET A 252 -5.38 10.44 -1.20
C MET A 252 -6.58 9.61 -0.74
N PHE A 253 -7.43 10.17 0.10
CA PHE A 253 -8.59 9.48 0.66
C PHE A 253 -9.64 10.46 1.14
N SER A 254 -10.87 9.94 1.30
CA SER A 254 -11.93 10.58 2.06
C SER A 254 -12.27 9.67 3.24
N TYR A 255 -12.28 10.24 4.45
CA TYR A 255 -12.63 9.52 5.68
C TYR A 255 -13.71 10.28 6.42
N GLU A 256 -14.78 9.59 6.81
CA GLU A 256 -15.90 10.16 7.54
C GLU A 256 -16.07 9.45 8.88
N THR A 257 -16.33 10.24 9.92
CA THR A 257 -16.66 9.76 11.26
C THR A 257 -17.71 10.64 11.91
N GLU A 258 -18.48 10.09 12.84
CA GLU A 258 -19.51 10.80 13.56
C GLU A 258 -19.32 10.67 15.07
N VAL A 259 -19.56 11.76 15.79
CA VAL A 259 -19.62 11.78 17.26
C VAL A 259 -20.98 12.30 17.70
N PRO A 260 -21.63 11.65 18.65
CA PRO A 260 -22.85 12.17 19.24
C PRO A 260 -22.56 13.41 20.10
N TYR A 261 -23.52 14.33 20.19
CA TYR A 261 -23.50 15.39 21.18
C TYR A 261 -24.76 15.36 22.02
N GLU A 262 -24.61 15.71 23.30
CA GLU A 262 -25.72 15.98 24.22
C GLU A 262 -25.45 17.32 24.92
N LEU A 263 -26.37 18.24 24.80
CA LEU A 263 -26.26 19.52 25.47
C LEU A 263 -26.67 19.33 26.94
N LYS A 264 -25.69 19.24 27.83
CA LYS A 264 -25.92 19.24 29.25
C LYS A 264 -26.37 20.64 29.67
N GLU A 265 -27.66 20.77 30.01
CA GLU A 265 -28.31 21.95 30.61
C GLU A 265 -28.10 23.28 29.89
N ILE A 266 -29.03 23.61 29.02
CA ILE A 266 -29.15 24.95 28.42
C ILE A 266 -30.55 25.56 28.76
N PHE A 267 -31.06 25.27 29.93
CA PHE A 267 -32.25 25.98 30.42
C PHE A 267 -32.22 26.15 31.95
#